data_2c412edd8c9fd9fe06e50bd084c1b970
#
_entry.id   2c412edd8c9fd9fe06e50bd084c1b970
#
_cell.length_a   1.000
_cell.length_b   1.000
_cell.length_c   1.000
_cell.angle_alpha   90.00
_cell.angle_beta   90.00
_cell.angle_gamma   90.00
#
_symmetry.space_group_name_H-M   'P 1'
#
loop_
_entity.id
_entity.type
_entity.pdbx_description
1 polymer ?
#
loop_
_entity_poly.entity_id
_entity_poly.type
_entity_poly.pdbx_seq_one_letter_code
_entity_poly.pdbx_strand_id
1 'polypeptide(L)'
;MQNQGSKRILAVVSDLFFSVKLSEAAKRASLALEFVKDGKLVIDKAHHEKPALIIFDLNFESVEPLNLITTLKSAPETKGINLIGYLSHIQAELKQSAQTAGCDMVMARSAFSQNLPQIFKRYSGIG
;
A
#
# COMPACT_ATOMS: atom_id res chain seq x y z
N MET A 1 19.82 7.36 14.17
CA MET A 1 19.39 7.18 13.92
C MET A 1 18.46 6.91 13.36
N GLN A 2 18.42 6.66 13.12
CA GLN A 2 17.78 6.31 12.61
C GLN A 2 16.74 6.23 12.22
N ASN A 3 16.40 6.17 11.75
CA ASN A 3 15.42 6.02 11.27
C ASN A 3 14.62 5.47 11.09
N GLN A 4 14.61 5.42 11.21
CA GLN A 4 13.92 4.66 11.09
C GLN A 4 12.51 4.37 10.84
N GLY A 5 11.45 4.79 10.91
CA GLY A 5 10.08 4.60 10.54
C GLY A 5 9.84 4.04 9.18
N SER A 6 10.85 4.06 8.39
CA SER A 6 10.77 3.63 7.00
C SER A 6 10.55 2.14 6.83
N LYS A 7 10.43 1.36 7.90
CA LYS A 7 10.17 -0.07 7.80
C LYS A 7 8.72 -0.44 8.09
N ARG A 8 7.84 0.54 8.07
CA ARG A 8 6.42 0.29 8.30
C ARG A 8 5.68 0.27 6.97
N ILE A 9 4.71 -0.63 6.89
CA ILE A 9 3.83 -0.73 5.73
C ILE A 9 2.39 -0.69 6.23
N LEU A 10 1.56 0.13 5.59
CA LEU A 10 0.13 0.11 5.84
C LEU A 10 -0.55 -0.67 4.73
N ALA A 11 -1.51 -1.51 5.07
CA ALA A 11 -2.26 -2.29 4.10
C ALA A 11 -3.74 -2.00 4.25
N VAL A 12 -4.32 -1.40 3.22
CA VAL A 12 -5.74 -1.04 3.17
C VAL A 12 -6.43 -2.13 2.36
N VAL A 13 -6.68 -3.25 3.02
CA VAL A 13 -7.08 -4.50 2.38
C VAL A 13 -8.22 -5.12 3.16
N SER A 14 -9.21 -5.66 2.46
CA SER A 14 -10.34 -6.32 3.10
C SER A 14 -10.31 -7.85 2.99
N ASP A 15 -9.54 -8.39 2.07
CA ASP A 15 -9.49 -9.83 1.80
C ASP A 15 -8.67 -10.55 2.87
N LEU A 16 -9.33 -11.40 3.64
CA LEU A 16 -8.68 -12.10 4.74
C LEU A 16 -7.54 -13.00 4.27
N PHE A 17 -7.78 -13.75 3.18
CA PHE A 17 -6.74 -14.65 2.69
C PHE A 17 -5.51 -13.92 2.21
N PHE A 18 -5.72 -12.84 1.50
CA PHE A 18 -4.59 -12.06 1.02
C PHE A 18 -3.87 -11.36 2.17
N SER A 19 -4.61 -11.00 3.23
CA SER A 19 -4.00 -10.41 4.42
C SER A 19 -2.97 -11.35 5.03
N VAL A 20 -3.26 -12.64 5.06
CA VAL A 20 -2.32 -13.62 5.59
C VAL A 20 -1.05 -13.66 4.75
N LYS A 21 -1.19 -13.64 3.42
CA LYS A 21 -0.03 -13.61 2.53
C LYS A 21 0.84 -12.39 2.76
N LEU A 22 0.19 -11.24 2.89
CA LEU A 22 0.93 -9.99 3.14
C LEU A 22 1.66 -10.05 4.47
N SER A 23 1.00 -10.55 5.51
CA SER A 23 1.62 -10.65 6.82
C SER A 23 2.85 -11.53 6.80
N GLU A 24 2.76 -12.67 6.13
CA GLU A 24 3.90 -13.59 6.06
C GLU A 24 5.07 -12.98 5.27
N ALA A 25 4.76 -12.33 4.16
CA ALA A 25 5.80 -11.72 3.35
C ALA A 25 6.49 -10.58 4.11
N ALA A 26 5.71 -9.78 4.84
CA ALA A 26 6.29 -8.68 5.62
C ALA A 26 7.17 -9.21 6.74
N LYS A 27 6.74 -10.27 7.39
CA LYS A 27 7.50 -10.88 8.47
C LYS A 27 8.84 -11.38 7.96
N ARG A 28 8.86 -12.02 6.80
CA ARG A 28 10.10 -12.53 6.22
C ARG A 28 11.04 -11.41 5.83
N ALA A 29 10.51 -10.25 5.50
CA ALA A 29 11.32 -9.09 5.13
C ALA A 29 11.63 -8.19 6.32
N SER A 30 11.23 -8.57 7.52
CA SER A 30 11.42 -7.78 8.75
C SER A 30 10.76 -6.41 8.67
N LEU A 31 9.59 -6.36 8.05
CA LEU A 31 8.80 -5.15 7.94
C LEU A 31 7.61 -5.22 8.89
N ALA A 32 7.28 -4.08 9.49
CA ALA A 32 6.11 -3.96 10.34
C ALA A 32 4.90 -3.64 9.47
N LEU A 33 3.92 -4.53 9.44
CA LEU A 33 2.74 -4.38 8.61
C LEU A 33 1.52 -4.16 9.49
N GLU A 34 0.75 -3.14 9.16
CA GLU A 34 -0.47 -2.84 9.88
C GLU A 34 -1.63 -2.77 8.89
N PHE A 35 -2.74 -3.43 9.21
CA PHE A 35 -3.95 -3.38 8.39
C PHE A 35 -4.85 -2.25 8.88
N VAL A 36 -5.32 -1.42 7.96
CA VAL A 36 -6.19 -0.29 8.28
C VAL A 36 -7.38 -0.34 7.34
N LYS A 37 -8.58 -0.35 7.90
CA LYS A 37 -9.81 -0.46 7.10
C LYS A 37 -10.68 0.80 7.18
N ASP A 38 -10.15 1.87 7.73
CA ASP A 38 -10.84 3.15 7.87
C ASP A 38 -10.04 4.20 7.11
N GLY A 39 -10.67 4.84 6.13
CA GLY A 39 -9.97 5.80 5.28
C GLY A 39 -9.38 6.97 6.05
N LYS A 40 -10.12 7.50 7.03
CA LYS A 40 -9.61 8.60 7.83
C LYS A 40 -8.37 8.19 8.61
N LEU A 41 -8.37 6.98 9.14
CA LEU A 41 -7.24 6.47 9.88
C LEU A 41 -6.04 6.27 8.98
N VAL A 42 -6.25 5.88 7.72
CA VAL A 42 -5.15 5.77 6.75
C VAL A 42 -4.43 7.10 6.60
N ILE A 43 -5.20 8.17 6.42
CA ILE A 43 -4.62 9.50 6.26
C ILE A 43 -3.86 9.92 7.52
N ASP A 44 -4.47 9.73 8.69
CA ASP A 44 -3.83 10.10 9.95
C ASP A 44 -2.51 9.35 10.14
N LYS A 45 -2.52 8.05 9.92
CA LYS A 45 -1.31 7.24 10.10
C LYS A 45 -0.25 7.59 9.07
N ALA A 46 -0.64 7.90 7.83
CA ALA A 46 0.32 8.31 6.81
C ALA A 46 1.06 9.58 7.25
N HIS A 47 0.33 10.54 7.81
CA HIS A 47 0.94 11.77 8.28
C HIS A 47 1.86 11.55 9.48
N HIS A 48 1.43 10.74 10.43
CA HIS A 48 2.17 10.57 11.68
C HIS A 48 3.32 9.57 11.56
N GLU A 49 3.11 8.48 10.84
CA GLU A 49 4.07 7.39 10.85
C GLU A 49 4.98 7.38 9.63
N LYS A 50 4.59 8.08 8.56
CA LYS A 50 5.40 8.13 7.34
C LYS A 50 5.84 6.73 6.89
N PRO A 51 4.90 5.83 6.62
CA PRO A 51 5.27 4.47 6.22
C PRO A 51 6.07 4.47 4.91
N ALA A 52 6.87 3.44 4.71
CA ALA A 52 7.64 3.30 3.49
C ALA A 52 6.74 2.99 2.30
N LEU A 53 5.59 2.34 2.56
CA LEU A 53 4.72 1.85 1.52
C LEU A 53 3.30 1.75 2.06
N ILE A 54 2.32 2.10 1.23
CA ILE A 54 0.91 1.85 1.53
C ILE A 54 0.35 1.01 0.40
N ILE A 55 -0.29 -0.10 0.74
CA ILE A 55 -0.87 -1.04 -0.21
C ILE A 55 -2.38 -0.85 -0.20
N PHE A 56 -2.97 -0.71 -1.39
CA PHE A 56 -4.41 -0.53 -1.53
C PHE A 56 -5.02 -1.67 -2.33
N ASP A 57 -6.05 -2.29 -1.76
CA ASP A 57 -6.96 -3.12 -2.53
C ASP A 57 -7.89 -2.15 -3.25
N LEU A 58 -7.70 -1.98 -4.56
CA LEU A 58 -8.48 -1.00 -5.32
C LEU A 58 -9.95 -1.40 -5.43
N ASN A 59 -10.29 -2.64 -5.12
CA ASN A 59 -11.68 -3.10 -5.11
C ASN A 59 -12.33 -2.97 -3.73
N PHE A 60 -11.63 -2.42 -2.75
CA PHE A 60 -12.16 -2.19 -1.41
C PHE A 60 -12.93 -0.87 -1.43
N GLU A 61 -14.14 -0.90 -1.99
CA GLU A 61 -14.87 0.32 -2.33
C GLU A 61 -15.27 1.15 -1.12
N SER A 62 -15.53 0.53 0.01
CA SER A 62 -16.04 1.26 1.17
C SER A 62 -15.03 2.27 1.71
N VAL A 63 -13.74 2.11 1.44
CA VAL A 63 -12.75 3.09 1.87
C VAL A 63 -12.44 4.12 0.78
N GLU A 64 -13.03 3.97 -0.40
CA GLU A 64 -12.81 4.87 -1.54
C GLU A 64 -11.32 5.05 -1.82
N PRO A 65 -10.66 3.98 -2.25
CA PRO A 65 -9.20 4.02 -2.37
C PRO A 65 -8.67 5.09 -3.32
N LEU A 66 -9.39 5.40 -4.40
CA LEU A 66 -8.94 6.44 -5.31
C LEU A 66 -8.90 7.81 -4.64
N ASN A 67 -9.88 8.09 -3.79
CA ASN A 67 -9.89 9.34 -3.03
C ASN A 67 -8.73 9.41 -2.05
N LEU A 68 -8.44 8.29 -1.39
CA LEU A 68 -7.30 8.24 -0.47
C LEU A 68 -5.99 8.47 -1.20
N ILE A 69 -5.82 7.83 -2.35
CA ILE A 69 -4.61 7.98 -3.15
C ILE A 69 -4.45 9.44 -3.57
N THR A 70 -5.53 10.06 -4.08
CA THR A 70 -5.49 11.46 -4.49
C THR A 70 -5.12 12.35 -3.30
N THR A 71 -5.72 12.13 -2.15
CA THR A 71 -5.45 12.93 -0.95
C THR A 71 -3.99 12.81 -0.54
N LEU A 72 -3.47 11.59 -0.51
CA LEU A 72 -2.09 11.37 -0.09
C LEU A 72 -1.10 11.99 -1.05
N LYS A 73 -1.36 11.90 -2.35
CA LYS A 73 -0.43 12.46 -3.34
C LYS A 73 -0.55 13.95 -3.50
N SER A 74 -1.61 14.55 -2.94
CA SER A 74 -1.80 16.01 -3.01
C SER A 74 -1.17 16.75 -1.83
N ALA A 75 -0.87 16.06 -0.75
CA ALA A 75 -0.33 16.69 0.44
C ALA A 75 1.19 16.61 0.45
N PRO A 76 1.89 17.72 0.72
CA PRO A 76 3.36 17.70 0.71
C PRO A 76 3.96 16.69 1.68
N GLU A 77 3.31 16.47 2.82
CA GLU A 77 3.84 15.58 3.85
C GLU A 77 3.75 14.10 3.49
N THR A 78 2.85 13.74 2.57
CA THR A 78 2.61 12.34 2.25
C THR A 78 2.86 11.97 0.80
N LYS A 79 3.03 12.96 -0.08
CA LYS A 79 3.16 12.66 -1.52
C LYS A 79 4.40 11.82 -1.85
N GLY A 80 5.39 11.79 -0.98
CA GLY A 80 6.58 10.99 -1.20
C GLY A 80 6.46 9.53 -0.79
N ILE A 81 5.36 9.16 -0.13
CA ILE A 81 5.14 7.78 0.27
C ILE A 81 4.79 6.95 -0.97
N ASN A 82 5.42 5.79 -1.12
CA ASN A 82 5.12 4.91 -2.25
C ASN A 82 3.76 4.24 -2.05
N LEU A 83 2.95 4.24 -3.10
CA LEU A 83 1.62 3.64 -3.08
C LEU A 83 1.52 2.55 -4.14
N ILE A 84 1.12 1.35 -3.73
CA ILE A 84 0.88 0.24 -4.64
C ILE A 84 -0.59 -0.12 -4.54
N GLY A 85 -1.26 -0.21 -5.70
CA GLY A 85 -2.63 -0.67 -5.75
C GLY A 85 -2.70 -2.02 -6.46
N TYR A 86 -3.60 -2.90 -6.01
CA TYR A 86 -3.83 -4.13 -6.76
C TYR A 86 -5.31 -4.31 -7.05
N LEU A 87 -5.57 -5.06 -8.11
CA LEU A 87 -6.91 -5.35 -8.59
C LEU A 87 -7.14 -6.84 -8.50
N SER A 88 -8.37 -7.25 -8.19
CA SER A 88 -8.66 -8.69 -8.12
C SER A 88 -8.54 -9.35 -9.48
N HIS A 89 -8.78 -8.59 -10.56
CA HIS A 89 -8.57 -9.05 -11.93
C HIS A 89 -8.31 -7.81 -12.78
N ILE A 90 -8.04 -8.00 -14.07
CA ILE A 90 -7.74 -6.86 -14.93
C ILE A 90 -8.98 -6.01 -15.14
N GLN A 91 -8.90 -4.77 -14.69
CA GLN A 91 -9.95 -3.76 -14.82
C GLN A 91 -9.28 -2.50 -15.36
N ALA A 92 -9.27 -2.36 -16.68
CA ALA A 92 -8.47 -1.34 -17.34
C ALA A 92 -8.81 0.09 -16.88
N GLU A 93 -10.10 0.39 -16.73
CA GLU A 93 -10.50 1.73 -16.32
C GLU A 93 -10.07 2.04 -14.90
N LEU A 94 -10.24 1.08 -13.99
CA LEU A 94 -9.85 1.29 -12.60
C LEU A 94 -8.35 1.43 -12.49
N LYS A 95 -7.61 0.63 -13.25
CA LYS A 95 -6.15 0.74 -13.28
C LYS A 95 -5.73 2.13 -13.71
N GLN A 96 -6.32 2.62 -14.80
CA GLN A 96 -5.98 3.94 -15.30
C GLN A 96 -6.34 5.03 -14.31
N SER A 97 -7.52 4.91 -13.69
CA SER A 97 -7.95 5.90 -12.70
C SER A 97 -6.99 5.95 -11.50
N ALA A 98 -6.53 4.79 -11.06
CA ALA A 98 -5.58 4.75 -9.94
C ALA A 98 -4.25 5.38 -10.33
N GLN A 99 -3.77 5.10 -11.53
CA GLN A 99 -2.53 5.71 -12.03
C GLN A 99 -2.67 7.22 -12.14
N THR A 100 -3.80 7.68 -12.65
CA THR A 100 -4.07 9.11 -12.77
C THR A 100 -4.14 9.78 -11.39
N ALA A 101 -4.69 9.08 -10.40
CA ALA A 101 -4.76 9.61 -9.04
C ALA A 101 -3.39 9.70 -8.37
N GLY A 102 -2.38 9.05 -8.92
CA GLY A 102 -1.03 9.14 -8.39
C GLY A 102 -0.47 7.87 -7.79
N CYS A 103 -1.17 6.74 -7.96
CA CYS A 103 -0.66 5.46 -7.47
C CYS A 103 0.61 5.10 -8.23
N ASP A 104 1.66 4.79 -7.50
CA ASP A 104 2.98 4.59 -8.12
C ASP A 104 3.07 3.30 -8.90
N MET A 105 2.33 2.28 -8.49
CA MET A 105 2.33 0.99 -9.18
C MET A 105 0.95 0.37 -9.05
N VAL A 106 0.41 -0.16 -10.14
CA VAL A 106 -0.87 -0.84 -10.14
C VAL A 106 -0.71 -2.17 -10.85
N MET A 107 -1.15 -3.26 -10.22
CA MET A 107 -0.99 -4.58 -10.80
C MET A 107 -2.13 -5.49 -10.38
N ALA A 108 -2.31 -6.58 -11.12
CA ALA A 108 -3.28 -7.60 -10.75
C ALA A 108 -2.83 -8.28 -9.48
N ARG A 109 -3.79 -8.75 -8.68
CA ARG A 109 -3.47 -9.39 -7.40
C ARG A 109 -2.53 -10.58 -7.57
N SER A 110 -2.70 -11.37 -8.63
CA SER A 110 -1.84 -12.53 -8.85
C SER A 110 -0.39 -12.12 -9.09
N ALA A 111 -0.18 -11.09 -9.89
CA ALA A 111 1.17 -10.60 -10.15
C ALA A 111 1.78 -10.00 -8.88
N PHE A 112 0.98 -9.26 -8.11
CA PHE A 112 1.44 -8.69 -6.87
C PHE A 112 1.86 -9.80 -5.90
N SER A 113 1.01 -10.83 -5.79
CA SER A 113 1.30 -11.97 -4.92
C SER A 113 2.61 -12.65 -5.29
N GLN A 114 2.85 -12.84 -6.59
CA GLN A 114 4.07 -13.50 -7.04
C GLN A 114 5.31 -12.68 -6.78
N ASN A 115 5.18 -11.37 -6.77
CA ASN A 115 6.30 -10.47 -6.61
C ASN A 115 6.47 -9.91 -5.21
N LEU A 116 5.63 -10.35 -4.27
CA LEU A 116 5.69 -9.84 -2.89
C LEU A 116 7.09 -9.90 -2.28
N PRO A 117 7.82 -11.03 -2.37
CA PRO A 117 9.14 -11.07 -1.73
C PRO A 117 10.08 -10.01 -2.27
N GLN A 118 10.12 -9.83 -3.59
CA GLN A 118 10.99 -8.83 -4.18
C GLN A 118 10.55 -7.40 -3.84
N ILE A 119 9.24 -7.17 -3.87
CA ILE A 119 8.71 -5.84 -3.55
C ILE A 119 9.03 -5.47 -2.12
N PHE A 120 8.74 -6.38 -1.19
CA PHE A 120 8.98 -6.08 0.23
C PHE A 120 10.46 -5.97 0.55
N LYS A 121 11.30 -6.70 -0.17
CA LYS A 121 12.74 -6.61 0.04
C LYS A 121 13.25 -5.20 -0.21
N ARG A 122 12.66 -4.49 -1.16
CA ARG A 122 13.07 -3.11 -1.45
C ARG A 122 12.86 -2.18 -0.26
N TYR A 123 11.89 -2.50 0.59
CA TYR A 123 11.52 -1.63 1.70
C TYR A 123 12.07 -2.12 3.03
N SER A 124 12.85 -3.21 3.03
CA SER A 124 13.33 -3.80 4.27
C SER A 124 14.50 -3.03 4.88
N GLY A 125 15.12 -2.16 4.12
CA GLY A 125 16.28 -1.43 4.62
C GLY A 125 17.56 -2.20 4.58
N ILE A 126 17.55 -3.36 3.97
CA ILE A 126 18.77 -4.16 3.79
C ILE A 126 19.28 -3.85 2.40
N GLY A 127 19.76 -2.83 2.23
CA GLY A 127 20.13 -2.33 0.99
C GLY A 127 20.88 -2.99 0.04
#